data_046e3ff89851ac7bbbf6e99f0b7e4ae1
#
_entry.id   046e3ff89851ac7bbbf6e99f0b7e4ae1
#
_cell.length_a   1.000
_cell.length_b   1.000
_cell.length_c   1.000
_cell.angle_alpha   90.00
_cell.angle_beta   90.00
_cell.angle_gamma   90.00
#
_symmetry.space_group_name_H-M   'P 1'
#
loop_
_entity.id
_entity.type
_entity.pdbx_description
1 polymer ?
#
loop_
_entity_poly.entity_id
_entity_poly.type
_entity_poly.pdbx_seq_one_letter_code
_entity_poly.pdbx_strand_id
1 'polypeptide(L)'
;MAKPLEITDATYQNEVIASDKPVLVDFWAPWCGPCRLVGPVLEEIAGEQASKLKIVKVNVDENQKYAGQLGVFNIPTMILYKNGEPVDKIVGALPKQQLLDRLTPHLDAGTEEVIAL
;
A
#
# COMPACT_ATOMS: atom_id res chain seq x y z
N MET A 1 14.34 10.76 -3.68
CA MET A 1 13.23 10.25 -4.48
C MET A 1 12.44 9.26 -3.67
N ALA A 2 11.12 9.34 -3.78
CA ALA A 2 10.26 8.45 -3.03
C ALA A 2 10.31 7.04 -3.63
N LYS A 3 10.47 6.05 -2.77
CA LYS A 3 10.42 4.63 -3.12
C LYS A 3 9.63 3.92 -2.05
N PRO A 4 9.07 2.73 -2.34
CA PRO A 4 8.46 1.94 -1.27
C PRO A 4 9.49 1.66 -0.17
N LEU A 5 9.08 1.91 1.07
CA LEU A 5 9.92 1.70 2.23
C LEU A 5 9.70 0.29 2.76
N GLU A 6 10.78 -0.47 2.94
CA GLU A 6 10.67 -1.80 3.54
C GLU A 6 10.49 -1.65 5.04
N ILE A 7 9.40 -2.24 5.59
CA ILE A 7 9.10 -2.16 7.01
C ILE A 7 8.95 -3.56 7.62
N THR A 8 8.93 -3.61 8.94
CA THR A 8 8.84 -4.86 9.69
C THR A 8 7.63 -4.83 10.61
N ASP A 9 7.34 -5.96 11.24
CA ASP A 9 6.29 -6.01 12.27
C ASP A 9 6.55 -4.97 13.37
N ALA A 10 7.82 -4.74 13.71
CA ALA A 10 8.19 -3.79 14.77
C ALA A 10 7.93 -2.33 14.38
N THR A 11 8.01 -1.99 13.10
CA THR A 11 7.84 -0.62 12.63
C THR A 11 6.47 -0.34 12.03
N TYR A 12 5.63 -1.36 11.91
CA TYR A 12 4.33 -1.26 11.26
C TYR A 12 3.43 -0.21 11.92
N GLN A 13 3.39 -0.20 13.24
CA GLN A 13 2.54 0.75 13.98
C GLN A 13 2.90 2.20 13.60
N ASN A 14 4.18 2.54 13.65
CA ASN A 14 4.62 3.90 13.37
C ASN A 14 4.50 4.27 11.90
N GLU A 15 4.83 3.33 11.00
CA GLU A 15 4.90 3.65 9.58
C GLU A 15 3.54 3.60 8.89
N VAL A 16 2.61 2.79 9.40
CA VAL A 16 1.31 2.59 8.75
C VAL A 16 0.17 3.18 9.58
N ILE A 17 0.00 2.68 10.80
CA ILE A 17 -1.16 3.03 11.62
C ILE A 17 -1.11 4.50 12.04
N ALA A 18 0.06 4.98 12.45
CA ALA A 18 0.24 6.35 12.92
C ALA A 18 0.49 7.37 11.80
N SER A 19 0.47 6.93 10.55
CA SER A 19 0.73 7.83 9.42
C SER A 19 -0.41 8.84 9.24
N ASP A 20 -0.05 10.10 8.98
CA ASP A 20 -1.02 11.15 8.66
C ASP A 20 -1.38 11.19 7.17
N LYS A 21 -0.70 10.38 6.37
CA LYS A 21 -0.91 10.21 4.94
C LYS A 21 -1.52 8.84 4.66
N PRO A 22 -2.33 8.67 3.62
CA PRO A 22 -2.70 7.32 3.17
C PRO A 22 -1.47 6.48 2.91
N VAL A 23 -1.54 5.20 3.29
CA VAL A 23 -0.42 4.26 3.13
C VAL A 23 -0.90 3.03 2.38
N LEU A 24 -0.20 2.69 1.31
CA LEU A 24 -0.42 1.42 0.61
C LEU A 24 0.63 0.43 1.09
N VAL A 25 0.17 -0.67 1.69
CA VAL A 25 1.05 -1.72 2.21
C VAL A 25 1.09 -2.87 1.23
N ASP A 26 2.26 -3.16 0.68
CA ASP A 26 2.49 -4.27 -0.25
C ASP A 26 3.04 -5.47 0.52
N PHE A 27 2.21 -6.50 0.70
CA PHE A 27 2.64 -7.77 1.29
C PHE A 27 3.20 -8.64 0.18
N TRP A 28 4.48 -8.99 0.27
CA TRP A 28 5.22 -9.66 -0.79
C TRP A 28 6.20 -10.68 -0.22
N ALA A 29 6.84 -11.46 -1.10
CA ALA A 29 7.93 -12.36 -0.73
C ALA A 29 8.93 -12.45 -1.86
N PRO A 30 10.22 -12.72 -1.57
CA PRO A 30 11.26 -12.78 -2.61
C PRO A 30 11.02 -13.85 -3.67
N TRP A 31 10.35 -14.94 -3.33
CA TRP A 31 10.10 -16.06 -4.25
C TRP A 31 8.84 -15.85 -5.11
N CYS A 32 8.13 -14.78 -4.91
CA CYS A 32 6.83 -14.55 -5.53
C CYS A 32 7.00 -13.89 -6.91
N GLY A 33 6.68 -14.62 -7.98
CA GLY A 33 6.79 -14.10 -9.34
C GLY A 33 5.92 -12.88 -9.60
N PRO A 34 4.60 -12.94 -9.32
CA PRO A 34 3.73 -11.77 -9.52
C PRO A 34 4.15 -10.55 -8.71
N CYS A 35 4.77 -10.74 -7.54
CA CYS A 35 5.29 -9.61 -6.76
C CYS A 35 6.37 -8.84 -7.52
N ARG A 36 7.16 -9.55 -8.34
CA ARG A 36 8.20 -8.92 -9.15
C ARG A 36 7.62 -8.08 -10.28
N LEU A 37 6.42 -8.39 -10.72
CA LEU A 37 5.73 -7.61 -11.75
C LEU A 37 5.19 -6.30 -11.16
N VAL A 38 4.66 -6.37 -9.95
CA VAL A 38 4.06 -5.18 -9.34
C VAL A 38 5.09 -4.25 -8.70
N GLY A 39 6.25 -4.77 -8.32
CA GLY A 39 7.29 -3.97 -7.67
C GLY A 39 7.66 -2.71 -8.43
N PRO A 40 8.06 -2.80 -9.72
CA PRO A 40 8.38 -1.61 -10.50
C PRO A 40 7.22 -0.64 -10.64
N VAL A 41 5.99 -1.15 -10.75
CA VAL A 41 4.79 -0.31 -10.83
C VAL A 41 4.63 0.48 -9.55
N LEU A 42 4.82 -0.15 -8.40
CA LEU A 42 4.73 0.53 -7.10
C LEU A 42 5.81 1.58 -6.94
N GLU A 43 7.01 1.33 -7.47
CA GLU A 43 8.08 2.33 -7.44
C GLU A 43 7.69 3.56 -8.25
N GLU A 44 7.07 3.38 -9.41
CA GLU A 44 6.61 4.51 -10.22
C GLU A 44 5.53 5.30 -9.48
N ILE A 45 4.55 4.61 -8.92
CA ILE A 45 3.46 5.27 -8.21
C ILE A 45 4.00 6.00 -6.97
N ALA A 46 4.94 5.39 -6.25
CA ALA A 46 5.55 6.03 -5.08
C ALA A 46 6.20 7.36 -5.45
N GLY A 47 6.89 7.41 -6.57
CA GLY A 47 7.50 8.65 -7.05
C GLY A 47 6.49 9.68 -7.50
N GLU A 48 5.48 9.25 -8.26
CA GLU A 48 4.48 10.14 -8.83
C GLU A 48 3.51 10.70 -7.80
N GLN A 49 3.19 9.92 -6.76
CA GLN A 49 2.18 10.28 -5.77
C GLN A 49 2.77 10.58 -4.39
N ALA A 50 4.05 10.89 -4.31
CA ALA A 50 4.76 11.05 -3.04
C ALA A 50 4.11 12.07 -2.09
N SER A 51 3.49 13.11 -2.62
CA SER A 51 2.84 14.13 -1.78
C SER A 51 1.51 13.65 -1.19
N LYS A 52 0.90 12.61 -1.76
CA LYS A 52 -0.45 12.16 -1.39
C LYS A 52 -0.48 10.75 -0.81
N LEU A 53 0.54 9.94 -1.06
CA LEU A 53 0.51 8.52 -0.75
C LEU A 53 1.89 8.06 -0.32
N LYS A 54 1.93 7.28 0.73
CA LYS A 54 3.13 6.58 1.18
C LYS A 54 2.98 5.11 0.80
N ILE A 55 4.02 4.50 0.25
CA ILE A 55 4.01 3.07 -0.07
C ILE A 55 5.07 2.38 0.76
N VAL A 56 4.68 1.29 1.42
CA VAL A 56 5.58 0.47 2.22
C VAL A 56 5.47 -0.99 1.79
N LYS A 57 6.51 -1.77 2.06
CA LYS A 57 6.58 -3.19 1.69
C LYS A 57 6.83 -4.02 2.95
N VAL A 58 6.13 -5.15 3.05
CA VAL A 58 6.27 -6.10 4.16
C VAL A 58 6.61 -7.46 3.56
N ASN A 59 7.78 -7.98 3.87
CA ASN A 59 8.19 -9.33 3.48
C ASN A 59 7.51 -10.33 4.42
N VAL A 60 6.54 -11.09 3.89
CA VAL A 60 5.73 -11.99 4.72
C VAL A 60 6.50 -13.20 5.23
N ASP A 61 7.65 -13.53 4.63
CA ASP A 61 8.47 -14.62 5.15
C ASP A 61 9.02 -14.29 6.53
N GLU A 62 9.28 -13.01 6.80
CA GLU A 62 9.91 -12.56 8.03
C GLU A 62 8.96 -11.80 8.95
N ASN A 63 7.81 -11.35 8.43
CA ASN A 63 6.89 -10.46 9.14
C ASN A 63 5.46 -10.94 8.92
N GLN A 64 4.98 -11.80 9.81
CA GLN A 64 3.69 -12.48 9.62
C GLN A 64 2.55 -11.90 10.45
N LYS A 65 2.85 -11.01 11.38
CA LYS A 65 1.86 -10.53 12.34
C LYS A 65 0.66 -9.86 11.67
N TYR A 66 0.91 -8.84 10.87
CA TYR A 66 -0.19 -8.07 10.28
C TYR A 66 -0.80 -8.78 9.07
N ALA A 67 0.00 -9.52 8.32
CA ALA A 67 -0.53 -10.36 7.25
C ALA A 67 -1.56 -11.33 7.80
N GLY A 68 -1.26 -11.96 8.93
CA GLY A 68 -2.18 -12.88 9.59
C GLY A 68 -3.45 -12.18 10.07
N GLN A 69 -3.30 -11.03 10.72
CA GLN A 69 -4.45 -10.27 11.23
C GLN A 69 -5.37 -9.79 10.11
N LEU A 70 -4.81 -9.44 8.97
CA LEU A 70 -5.56 -8.89 7.85
C LEU A 70 -6.08 -9.94 6.88
N GLY A 71 -5.83 -11.22 7.15
CA GLY A 71 -6.29 -12.29 6.28
C GLY A 71 -5.60 -12.30 4.93
N VAL A 72 -4.30 -12.01 4.89
CA VAL A 72 -3.52 -12.05 3.66
C VAL A 72 -3.10 -13.50 3.40
N PHE A 73 -3.77 -14.15 2.46
CA PHE A 73 -3.51 -15.54 2.11
C PHE A 73 -2.83 -15.70 0.76
N ASN A 74 -2.88 -14.69 -0.08
CA ASN A 74 -2.27 -14.69 -1.40
C ASN A 74 -1.39 -13.46 -1.53
N ILE A 75 -0.28 -13.58 -2.26
CA ILE A 75 0.60 -12.44 -2.52
C ILE A 75 0.82 -12.28 -4.02
N PRO A 76 1.00 -11.04 -4.49
CA PRO A 76 0.97 -9.82 -3.71
C PRO A 76 -0.45 -9.47 -3.27
N THR A 77 -0.56 -8.94 -2.06
CA THR A 77 -1.78 -8.30 -1.59
C THR A 77 -1.40 -6.90 -1.14
N MET A 78 -2.13 -5.92 -1.62
CA MET A 78 -1.91 -4.53 -1.21
C MET A 78 -3.10 -4.05 -0.43
N ILE A 79 -2.84 -3.46 0.74
CA ILE A 79 -3.90 -2.93 1.60
C ILE A 79 -3.69 -1.44 1.74
N LEU A 80 -4.72 -0.68 1.39
CA LEU A 80 -4.69 0.77 1.52
C LEU A 80 -5.25 1.18 2.87
N TYR A 81 -4.45 1.93 3.62
CA TYR A 81 -4.83 2.50 4.90
C TYR A 81 -5.12 3.97 4.74
N LYS A 82 -6.10 4.45 5.48
CA LYS A 82 -6.39 5.87 5.58
C LYS A 82 -6.76 6.16 7.03
N ASN A 83 -6.05 7.11 7.65
CA ASN A 83 -6.26 7.47 9.06
C ASN A 83 -6.15 6.27 9.99
N GLY A 84 -5.19 5.38 9.70
CA GLY A 84 -4.90 4.23 10.55
C GLY A 84 -5.81 3.03 10.34
N GLU A 85 -6.72 3.07 9.35
CA GLU A 85 -7.66 2.00 9.11
C GLU A 85 -7.60 1.50 7.67
N PRO A 86 -7.71 0.18 7.44
CA PRO A 86 -7.77 -0.35 6.08
C PRO A 86 -9.06 0.10 5.39
N VAL A 87 -8.92 0.62 4.17
CA VAL A 87 -10.06 1.08 3.37
C VAL A 87 -10.22 0.33 2.06
N ASP A 88 -9.19 -0.39 1.60
CA ASP A 88 -9.29 -1.21 0.40
C ASP A 88 -8.26 -2.33 0.45
N LYS A 89 -8.58 -3.43 -0.21
CA LYS A 89 -7.70 -4.61 -0.30
C LYS A 89 -7.65 -5.05 -1.76
N ILE A 90 -6.44 -5.09 -2.31
CA ILE A 90 -6.20 -5.42 -3.71
C ILE A 90 -5.36 -6.69 -3.76
N VAL A 91 -5.90 -7.76 -4.33
CA VAL A 91 -5.21 -9.04 -4.42
C VAL A 91 -4.72 -9.25 -5.84
N GLY A 92 -3.43 -9.54 -6.00
CA GLY A 92 -2.83 -9.83 -7.30
C GLY A 92 -2.09 -8.65 -7.90
N ALA A 93 -1.37 -8.91 -8.98
CA ALA A 93 -0.54 -7.92 -9.65
C ALA A 93 -1.36 -7.21 -10.73
N LEU A 94 -2.04 -6.15 -10.35
CA LEU A 94 -2.83 -5.36 -11.30
C LEU A 94 -1.91 -4.44 -12.12
N PRO A 95 -2.28 -4.15 -13.38
CA PRO A 95 -1.60 -3.13 -14.16
C PRO A 95 -1.68 -1.76 -13.47
N LYS A 96 -0.71 -0.91 -13.77
CA LYS A 96 -0.58 0.41 -13.12
C LYS A 96 -1.88 1.22 -13.13
N GLN A 97 -2.54 1.31 -14.29
CA GLN A 97 -3.75 2.13 -14.39
C GLN A 97 -4.87 1.61 -13.50
N GLN A 98 -5.01 0.28 -13.42
CA GLN A 98 -6.02 -0.31 -12.54
C GLN A 98 -5.72 -0.05 -11.07
N LEU A 99 -4.44 -0.09 -10.69
CA LEU A 99 -4.05 0.28 -9.33
C LEU A 99 -4.37 1.73 -9.05
N LEU A 100 -4.03 2.64 -9.97
CA LEU A 100 -4.33 4.05 -9.81
C LEU A 100 -5.83 4.30 -9.69
N ASP A 101 -6.64 3.58 -10.49
CA ASP A 101 -8.10 3.70 -10.42
C ASP A 101 -8.64 3.32 -9.06
N ARG A 102 -8.02 2.34 -8.40
CA ARG A 102 -8.42 1.92 -7.06
C ARG A 102 -7.95 2.91 -5.98
N LEU A 103 -6.79 3.52 -6.16
CA LEU A 103 -6.17 4.40 -5.15
C LEU A 103 -6.73 5.83 -5.20
N THR A 104 -6.93 6.37 -6.39
CA THR A 104 -7.25 7.78 -6.59
C THR A 104 -8.45 8.26 -5.77
N PRO A 105 -9.58 7.53 -5.69
CA PRO A 105 -10.72 8.00 -4.90
C PRO A 105 -10.39 8.26 -3.44
N HIS A 106 -9.45 7.50 -2.88
CA HIS A 106 -9.07 7.65 -1.47
C HIS A 106 -8.06 8.78 -1.28
N LEU A 107 -7.27 9.09 -2.30
CA LEU A 107 -6.25 10.12 -2.21
C LEU A 107 -6.84 11.52 -2.31
N ASP A 108 -7.93 11.67 -3.05
CA ASP A 108 -8.55 12.97 -3.33
C ASP A 108 -9.81 13.23 -2.52
N ALA A 109 -10.12 12.36 -1.55
CA ALA A 109 -11.37 12.45 -0.80
C ALA A 109 -11.54 13.79 -0.06
N GLY A 110 -10.44 14.31 0.50
CA GLY A 110 -10.49 15.61 1.19
C GLY A 110 -10.82 16.76 0.26
N THR A 111 -10.30 16.69 -0.97
CA THR A 111 -10.57 17.70 -2.00
C THR A 111 -12.05 17.68 -2.40
N GLU A 112 -12.60 16.49 -2.53
CA GLU A 112 -14.01 16.34 -2.89
C GLU A 112 -14.92 16.93 -1.84
N GLU A 113 -14.59 16.76 -0.58
CA GLU A 113 -15.39 17.33 0.50
C GLU A 113 -15.45 18.85 0.41
N VAL A 114 -14.32 19.47 0.07
CA VAL A 114 -14.29 20.93 -0.09
C VAL A 114 -15.18 21.37 -1.24
N ILE A 115 -15.17 20.64 -2.33
CA ILE A 115 -15.94 20.98 -3.52
C ILE A 115 -17.44 20.84 -3.25
N ALA A 116 -17.82 19.89 -2.46
CA ALA A 116 -19.23 19.61 -2.18
C ALA A 116 -19.94 20.78 -1.46
N LEU A 117 -19.18 21.64 -0.88
CA LEU A 117 -19.74 22.82 -0.21
C LEU A 117 -20.16 23.89 -1.21
#